data_39c1bd4f29ab75154d12989d423dc846
#
_entry.id   39c1bd4f29ab75154d12989d423dc846
#
_cell.length_a   1.000
_cell.length_b   1.000
_cell.length_c   1.000
_cell.angle_alpha   90.00
_cell.angle_beta   90.00
_cell.angle_gamma   90.00
#
_symmetry.space_group_name_H-M   'P 1'
#
loop_
_entity.id
_entity.type
_entity.pdbx_description
1 polymer ?
#
loop_
_entity_poly.entity_id
_entity_poly.type
_entity_poly.pdbx_seq_one_letter_code
_entity_poly.pdbx_strand_id
1 'polypeptide(L)'
;TVGFSFEKFEFDNSFNLGVYGLGDERGYVGAFGGDFANMDGFRAGISSGLLADAFAAAQNTFNNNNANDSWALAETNVGQLAFYVQDDWNINDNFKFSYGIRFDKPLFFDSAQKAQDVIDGTPDYFPEIPYINPNSGQVQQLSNTQMPSNDWLVSPRLGFNYDVKGDSSLQLRGGTGLFTGRFPFVWLGNQIGNPNFWFQQNVDPDYKFPQVWRTSFGADVKLKDGTILTTDIAYTKDINGAHVQNWGLTPPTGTLQGVDSRAIYTDNDHVVGAYGSQANAYVFTNSDKGRTLNASLKAQKTFDNGLYLMAAYNFLDSKDVNSIEAEITGDAFAFNPVLSNANSATLAHSKYGDRHRFIAVAAKSWNYGANKEWTTTLSSFYELAKGGRFNYTYAGDINNDGSNLNDLIYIPTTSEIGQMAFSTATDAGNLENFIRQDDYLQGRRGQYAERYGALTPWRSKMDVKFIQNLKIKDNNSLEFSIDILNFGNLLNSDWGLVQQPNAVQPIGVSVDASGSPTYSFNSNLKETFVYNSTLISRWQMQFGLRYSF
;
A
#
# COMPACT_ATOMS: atom_id res chain seq x y z
N THR A 1 3.56 18.29 -30.25
CA THR A 1 2.75 18.74 -29.08
C THR A 1 3.66 19.40 -28.06
N VAL A 2 3.26 20.57 -27.55
CA VAL A 2 3.91 21.27 -26.44
C VAL A 2 2.84 21.51 -25.39
N GLY A 3 3.17 21.33 -24.13
CA GLY A 3 2.20 21.53 -23.04
C GLY A 3 2.84 22.04 -21.78
N PHE A 4 1.97 22.62 -20.95
CA PHE A 4 2.26 23.19 -19.66
C PHE A 4 1.18 22.74 -18.68
N SER A 5 1.57 22.45 -17.45
CA SER A 5 0.65 22.10 -16.36
C SER A 5 1.11 22.80 -15.08
N PHE A 6 0.18 23.42 -14.39
CA PHE A 6 0.38 24.00 -13.07
C PHE A 6 -0.75 23.54 -12.16
N GLU A 7 -0.40 23.03 -10.99
CA GLU A 7 -1.35 22.59 -9.98
C GLU A 7 -0.94 23.17 -8.63
N LYS A 8 -1.92 23.62 -7.85
CA LYS A 8 -1.77 24.01 -6.46
C LYS A 8 -2.86 23.32 -5.65
N PHE A 9 -2.50 22.76 -4.52
CA PHE A 9 -3.39 22.19 -3.51
C PHE A 9 -3.17 22.93 -2.21
N GLU A 10 -4.25 23.28 -1.57
CA GLU A 10 -4.32 23.87 -0.24
C GLU A 10 -5.21 22.96 0.59
N PHE A 11 -4.71 22.48 1.72
CA PHE A 11 -5.48 21.63 2.62
C PHE A 11 -4.99 21.78 4.05
N ASP A 12 -5.90 21.54 4.99
CA ASP A 12 -5.61 21.50 6.42
C ASP A 12 -5.49 20.04 6.86
N ASN A 13 -4.46 19.74 7.64
CA ASN A 13 -4.26 18.45 8.27
C ASN A 13 -4.54 18.57 9.77
N SER A 14 -5.59 17.91 10.25
CA SER A 14 -5.98 17.91 11.66
C SER A 14 -5.34 16.81 12.49
N PHE A 15 -4.47 15.97 11.91
CA PHE A 15 -3.78 14.92 12.65
C PHE A 15 -2.63 15.52 13.46
N ASN A 16 -2.94 15.94 14.68
CA ASN A 16 -1.97 16.42 15.66
C ASN A 16 -2.00 15.53 16.90
N LEU A 17 -0.84 14.97 17.26
CA LEU A 17 -0.64 14.18 18.47
C LEU A 17 -0.37 15.06 19.70
N GLY A 18 -0.98 16.23 19.78
CA GLY A 18 -0.76 17.22 20.82
C GLY A 18 -0.75 16.64 22.23
N VAL A 19 0.28 17.00 22.98
CA VAL A 19 0.44 16.68 24.40
C VAL A 19 0.31 17.98 25.18
N TYR A 20 -0.59 18.00 26.16
CA TYR A 20 -0.89 19.21 26.94
C TYR A 20 -0.37 19.08 28.37
N GLY A 21 0.47 20.04 28.76
CA GLY A 21 0.95 20.13 30.14
C GLY A 21 -0.19 20.52 31.09
N LEU A 22 -0.38 19.76 32.17
CA LEU A 22 -1.38 20.05 33.19
C LEU A 22 -0.91 21.11 34.19
N GLY A 23 0.40 21.40 34.19
CA GLY A 23 0.98 22.40 35.08
C GLY A 23 1.14 21.95 36.53
N ASP A 24 0.99 20.67 36.82
CA ASP A 24 1.13 20.07 38.13
C ASP A 24 1.92 18.75 38.08
N GLU A 25 1.98 18.03 39.21
CA GLU A 25 2.70 16.75 39.34
C GLU A 25 2.19 15.59 38.46
N ARG A 26 0.99 15.72 37.86
CA ARG A 26 0.42 14.72 36.94
C ARG A 26 1.08 14.79 35.55
N GLY A 27 1.83 15.86 35.25
CA GLY A 27 2.60 16.04 34.04
C GLY A 27 1.77 16.39 32.82
N TYR A 28 1.77 15.54 31.80
CA TYR A 28 1.16 15.79 30.49
C TYR A 28 0.01 14.83 30.22
N VAL A 29 -0.98 15.30 29.46
CA VAL A 29 -2.08 14.50 28.93
C VAL A 29 -2.17 14.69 27.41
N GLY A 30 -2.39 13.63 26.66
CA GLY A 30 -2.48 13.65 25.20
C GLY A 30 -3.65 12.85 24.65
N ALA A 31 -4.07 13.17 23.44
CA ALA A 31 -5.20 12.52 22.77
C ALA A 31 -4.97 11.00 22.58
N PHE A 32 -3.71 10.58 22.40
CA PHE A 32 -3.32 9.18 22.23
C PHE A 32 -2.50 8.63 23.41
N GLY A 33 -2.32 9.42 24.47
CA GLY A 33 -1.67 8.96 25.70
C GLY A 33 -2.54 7.96 26.46
N GLY A 34 -1.90 7.10 27.27
CA GLY A 34 -2.52 5.97 27.95
C GLY A 34 -3.77 6.27 28.78
N ASP A 35 -3.99 7.54 29.18
CA ASP A 35 -5.09 7.95 30.03
C ASP A 35 -6.47 7.86 29.34
N PHE A 36 -6.54 8.02 28.02
CA PHE A 36 -7.79 8.00 27.25
C PHE A 36 -7.81 6.95 26.14
N ALA A 37 -6.81 6.09 26.05
CA ALA A 37 -6.66 5.11 24.97
C ALA A 37 -7.75 4.01 24.99
N ASN A 38 -8.48 3.85 26.07
CA ASN A 38 -9.56 2.89 26.20
C ASN A 38 -10.71 3.43 27.07
N MET A 39 -11.86 2.74 27.07
CA MET A 39 -13.06 3.19 27.79
C MET A 39 -12.89 3.24 29.32
N ASP A 40 -12.02 2.43 29.89
CA ASP A 40 -11.80 2.43 31.35
C ASP A 40 -10.91 3.62 31.75
N GLY A 41 -9.85 3.92 30.99
CA GLY A 41 -9.06 5.13 31.16
C GLY A 41 -9.89 6.40 30.93
N PHE A 42 -10.76 6.43 29.93
CA PHE A 42 -11.67 7.54 29.68
C PHE A 42 -12.64 7.78 30.85
N ARG A 43 -13.27 6.71 31.39
CA ARG A 43 -14.15 6.81 32.55
C ARG A 43 -13.40 7.25 33.81
N ALA A 44 -12.19 6.72 34.03
CA ALA A 44 -11.33 7.13 35.15
C ALA A 44 -10.94 8.61 35.01
N GLY A 45 -10.61 9.09 33.80
CA GLY A 45 -10.32 10.49 33.50
C GLY A 45 -11.48 11.43 33.80
N ILE A 46 -12.73 11.03 33.45
CA ILE A 46 -13.94 11.80 33.84
C ILE A 46 -14.09 11.85 35.38
N SER A 47 -13.96 10.70 36.03
CA SER A 47 -14.18 10.57 37.49
C SER A 47 -13.12 11.32 38.30
N SER A 48 -11.90 11.39 37.84
CA SER A 48 -10.78 12.08 38.49
C SER A 48 -10.69 13.59 38.16
N GLY A 49 -11.50 14.10 37.23
CA GLY A 49 -11.40 15.46 36.71
C GLY A 49 -10.31 15.68 35.69
N LEU A 50 -9.52 14.66 35.33
CA LEU A 50 -8.40 14.75 34.38
C LEU A 50 -8.86 15.23 32.99
N LEU A 51 -10.04 14.83 32.53
CA LEU A 51 -10.60 15.28 31.25
C LEU A 51 -10.87 16.80 31.26
N ALA A 52 -11.40 17.34 32.34
CA ALA A 52 -11.65 18.77 32.47
C ALA A 52 -10.33 19.56 32.48
N ASP A 53 -9.32 19.04 33.18
CA ASP A 53 -7.98 19.66 33.24
C ASP A 53 -7.28 19.59 31.87
N ALA A 54 -7.45 18.50 31.12
CA ALA A 54 -6.95 18.37 29.75
C ALA A 54 -7.58 19.42 28.80
N PHE A 55 -8.89 19.65 28.91
CA PHE A 55 -9.56 20.71 28.17
C PHE A 55 -9.04 22.10 28.54
N ALA A 56 -8.84 22.35 29.85
CA ALA A 56 -8.28 23.62 30.30
C ALA A 56 -6.85 23.84 29.79
N ALA A 57 -6.01 22.79 29.79
CA ALA A 57 -4.66 22.86 29.24
C ALA A 57 -4.66 23.11 27.73
N ALA A 58 -5.52 22.44 26.97
CA ALA A 58 -5.68 22.69 25.54
C ALA A 58 -6.16 24.13 25.26
N GLN A 59 -7.12 24.63 26.03
CA GLN A 59 -7.62 26.00 25.91
C GLN A 59 -6.53 27.03 26.24
N ASN A 60 -5.68 26.75 27.23
CA ASN A 60 -4.55 27.62 27.56
C ASN A 60 -3.51 27.64 26.43
N THR A 61 -3.22 26.50 25.82
CA THR A 61 -2.32 26.41 24.66
C THR A 61 -2.87 27.23 23.50
N PHE A 62 -4.15 27.12 23.18
CA PHE A 62 -4.83 27.90 22.16
C PHE A 62 -4.74 29.42 22.45
N ASN A 63 -5.02 29.81 23.68
CA ASN A 63 -4.97 31.22 24.08
C ASN A 63 -3.54 31.80 24.06
N ASN A 64 -2.54 31.01 24.47
CA ASN A 64 -1.13 31.42 24.48
C ASN A 64 -0.58 31.64 23.08
N ASN A 65 -1.14 30.96 22.08
CA ASN A 65 -0.84 31.16 20.66
C ASN A 65 -1.69 32.24 20.01
N ASN A 66 -2.12 33.26 20.78
CA ASN A 66 -2.96 34.36 20.30
C ASN A 66 -4.27 33.94 19.63
N ALA A 67 -4.87 32.86 20.13
CA ALA A 67 -6.04 32.21 19.55
C ALA A 67 -5.82 31.78 18.08
N ASN A 68 -4.59 31.47 17.71
CA ASN A 68 -4.25 30.89 16.43
C ASN A 68 -4.39 29.35 16.51
N ASP A 69 -5.18 28.76 15.64
CA ASP A 69 -5.45 27.31 15.58
C ASP A 69 -4.48 26.52 14.68
N SER A 70 -3.46 27.19 14.13
CA SER A 70 -2.45 26.56 13.25
C SER A 70 -1.72 25.38 13.88
N TRP A 71 -1.59 25.34 15.21
CA TRP A 71 -1.05 24.20 15.94
C TRP A 71 -1.95 22.96 15.93
N ALA A 72 -3.25 23.11 15.65
CA ALA A 72 -4.22 22.02 15.59
C ALA A 72 -4.61 21.68 14.15
N LEU A 73 -4.62 22.69 13.26
CA LEU A 73 -4.95 22.54 11.85
C LEU A 73 -3.73 22.98 11.02
N ALA A 74 -2.89 22.04 10.69
CA ALA A 74 -1.67 22.30 9.93
C ALA A 74 -2.00 22.55 8.46
N GLU A 75 -2.04 23.80 8.05
CA GLU A 75 -2.22 24.18 6.64
C GLU A 75 -1.01 23.75 5.81
N THR A 76 -1.28 23.12 4.67
CA THR A 76 -0.26 22.61 3.75
C THR A 76 -0.54 23.12 2.34
N ASN A 77 0.41 23.86 1.76
CA ASN A 77 0.34 24.44 0.43
C ASN A 77 1.40 23.80 -0.48
N VAL A 78 0.95 22.98 -1.41
CA VAL A 78 1.83 22.17 -2.26
C VAL A 78 1.34 22.17 -3.71
N GLY A 79 2.23 21.84 -4.64
CA GLY A 79 1.85 21.77 -6.04
C GLY A 79 2.91 21.19 -6.94
N GLN A 80 2.65 21.30 -8.23
CA GLN A 80 3.57 20.83 -9.27
C GLN A 80 3.48 21.73 -10.50
N LEU A 81 4.63 22.10 -11.00
CA LEU A 81 4.79 22.78 -12.29
C LEU A 81 5.37 21.77 -13.29
N ALA A 82 4.84 21.73 -14.50
CA ALA A 82 5.39 20.86 -15.52
C ALA A 82 5.38 21.49 -16.92
N PHE A 83 6.40 21.17 -17.70
CA PHE A 83 6.50 21.46 -19.11
C PHE A 83 6.81 20.18 -19.86
N TYR A 84 6.25 20.03 -21.07
CA TYR A 84 6.59 18.90 -21.91
C TYR A 84 6.56 19.25 -23.39
N VAL A 85 7.40 18.56 -24.14
CA VAL A 85 7.38 18.56 -25.60
C VAL A 85 7.42 17.12 -26.08
N GLN A 86 6.58 16.81 -27.04
CA GLN A 86 6.49 15.49 -27.67
C GLN A 86 6.24 15.66 -29.16
N ASP A 87 6.89 14.84 -29.94
CA ASP A 87 6.62 14.71 -31.36
C ASP A 87 6.24 13.27 -31.72
N ASP A 88 5.32 13.15 -32.66
CA ASP A 88 4.86 11.90 -33.25
C ASP A 88 5.22 11.91 -34.71
N TRP A 89 6.24 11.16 -35.09
CA TRP A 89 6.78 11.11 -36.42
C TRP A 89 6.28 9.87 -37.16
N ASN A 90 5.46 10.07 -38.18
CA ASN A 90 5.09 9.03 -39.14
C ASN A 90 6.23 8.87 -40.14
N ILE A 91 7.12 7.90 -39.91
CA ILE A 91 8.27 7.62 -40.79
C ILE A 91 7.78 7.12 -42.14
N ASN A 92 6.73 6.32 -42.14
CA ASN A 92 5.94 5.90 -43.28
C ASN A 92 4.52 5.52 -42.83
N ASP A 93 3.66 5.05 -43.76
CA ASP A 93 2.26 4.70 -43.48
C ASP A 93 2.12 3.59 -42.42
N ASN A 94 3.14 2.76 -42.24
CA ASN A 94 3.12 1.59 -41.37
C ASN A 94 3.88 1.80 -40.06
N PHE A 95 4.78 2.79 -39.98
CA PHE A 95 5.65 2.97 -38.83
C PHE A 95 5.56 4.38 -38.25
N LYS A 96 5.05 4.44 -37.02
CA LYS A 96 4.99 5.66 -36.22
C LYS A 96 5.99 5.57 -35.07
N PHE A 97 6.79 6.62 -34.89
CA PHE A 97 7.74 6.81 -33.81
C PHE A 97 7.32 8.03 -32.98
N SER A 98 7.27 7.86 -31.65
CA SER A 98 6.95 8.94 -30.72
C SER A 98 8.14 9.19 -29.80
N TYR A 99 8.51 10.44 -29.60
CA TYR A 99 9.55 10.81 -28.66
C TYR A 99 9.19 12.12 -27.97
N GLY A 100 9.64 12.25 -26.73
CA GLY A 100 9.34 13.46 -25.97
C GLY A 100 10.11 13.51 -24.66
N ILE A 101 10.03 14.68 -24.05
CA ILE A 101 10.63 14.94 -22.74
C ILE A 101 9.66 15.77 -21.91
N ARG A 102 9.58 15.45 -20.63
CA ARG A 102 8.81 16.19 -19.65
C ARG A 102 9.71 16.62 -18.50
N PHE A 103 9.51 17.82 -18.02
CA PHE A 103 10.16 18.39 -16.86
C PHE A 103 9.09 18.67 -15.81
N ASP A 104 9.28 18.14 -14.60
CA ASP A 104 8.38 18.32 -13.48
C ASP A 104 9.13 19.00 -12.33
N LYS A 105 8.51 19.97 -11.66
CA LYS A 105 9.06 20.66 -10.50
C LYS A 105 8.05 20.63 -9.36
N PRO A 106 8.37 20.01 -8.21
CA PRO A 106 7.58 20.15 -6.99
C PRO A 106 7.58 21.60 -6.50
N LEU A 107 6.47 22.01 -5.90
CA LEU A 107 6.30 23.35 -5.32
C LEU A 107 5.75 23.22 -3.91
N PHE A 108 6.32 23.94 -2.96
CA PHE A 108 5.94 23.87 -1.54
C PHE A 108 5.44 25.19 -0.98
N PHE A 109 5.40 26.23 -1.81
CA PHE A 109 4.90 27.58 -1.49
C PHE A 109 5.35 28.06 -0.08
N ASP A 110 4.39 28.35 0.80
CA ASP A 110 4.61 28.80 2.16
C ASP A 110 4.50 27.68 3.23
N SER A 111 4.47 26.41 2.80
CA SER A 111 4.36 25.25 3.72
C SER A 111 5.43 25.24 4.82
N ALA A 112 6.64 25.73 4.54
CA ALA A 112 7.68 25.85 5.55
C ALA A 112 7.30 26.85 6.66
N GLN A 113 6.63 27.96 6.31
CA GLN A 113 6.12 28.93 7.29
C GLN A 113 4.97 28.32 8.10
N LYS A 114 4.07 27.58 7.42
CA LYS A 114 2.96 26.90 8.10
C LYS A 114 3.46 25.84 9.10
N ALA A 115 4.54 25.15 8.78
CA ALA A 115 5.22 24.24 9.72
C ALA A 115 5.78 25.00 10.93
N GLN A 116 6.35 26.21 10.73
CA GLN A 116 6.82 27.04 11.83
C GLN A 116 5.67 27.47 12.75
N ASP A 117 4.52 27.85 12.17
CA ASP A 117 3.34 28.24 12.94
C ASP A 117 2.85 27.12 13.87
N VAL A 118 2.94 25.83 13.42
CA VAL A 118 2.64 24.67 14.25
C VAL A 118 3.71 24.45 15.33
N ILE A 119 4.98 24.56 14.97
CA ILE A 119 6.11 24.41 15.91
C ILE A 119 6.02 25.41 17.05
N ASP A 120 5.68 26.65 16.76
CA ASP A 120 5.55 27.71 17.77
C ASP A 120 4.47 27.39 18.83
N GLY A 121 3.50 26.53 18.49
CA GLY A 121 2.48 26.03 19.42
C GLY A 121 2.77 24.67 20.04
N THR A 122 3.88 24.01 19.69
CA THR A 122 4.19 22.64 20.12
C THR A 122 5.24 22.63 21.22
N PRO A 123 4.93 22.19 22.45
CA PRO A 123 5.87 22.20 23.56
C PRO A 123 7.00 21.16 23.45
N ASP A 124 6.77 20.06 22.74
CA ASP A 124 7.67 18.91 22.64
C ASP A 124 8.49 18.88 21.33
N TYR A 125 8.80 20.04 20.76
CA TYR A 125 9.69 20.18 19.63
C TYR A 125 11.12 20.43 20.08
N PHE A 126 12.04 19.52 19.72
CA PHE A 126 13.46 19.56 20.10
C PHE A 126 14.35 19.37 18.86
N PRO A 127 14.61 20.42 18.09
CA PRO A 127 15.35 20.34 16.83
C PRO A 127 16.83 19.96 17.00
N GLU A 128 17.36 20.04 18.23
CA GLU A 128 18.75 19.68 18.56
C GLU A 128 19.00 18.19 18.67
N ILE A 129 17.97 17.34 18.66
CA ILE A 129 18.13 15.88 18.77
C ILE A 129 18.98 15.36 17.61
N PRO A 130 20.10 14.64 17.91
CA PRO A 130 21.04 14.18 16.90
C PRO A 130 20.59 12.84 16.28
N TYR A 131 19.59 12.86 15.41
CA TYR A 131 19.14 11.69 14.69
C TYR A 131 20.25 11.12 13.79
N ILE A 132 20.18 9.84 13.47
CA ILE A 132 21.16 9.17 12.61
C ILE A 132 20.50 8.85 11.26
N ASN A 133 21.01 9.45 10.19
CA ASN A 133 20.57 9.08 8.84
C ASN A 133 21.08 7.68 8.48
N PRO A 134 20.21 6.66 8.33
CA PRO A 134 20.64 5.28 8.13
C PRO A 134 21.35 5.04 6.79
N ASN A 135 21.14 5.93 5.80
CA ASN A 135 21.75 5.81 4.48
C ASN A 135 23.20 6.30 4.45
N SER A 136 23.53 7.29 5.26
CA SER A 136 24.88 7.88 5.33
C SER A 136 25.65 7.53 6.60
N GLY A 137 24.95 7.09 7.67
CA GLY A 137 25.51 6.90 9.00
C GLY A 137 25.89 8.20 9.71
N GLN A 138 25.47 9.36 9.17
CA GLN A 138 25.81 10.67 9.74
C GLN A 138 24.73 11.16 10.69
N VAL A 139 25.14 11.92 11.70
CA VAL A 139 24.22 12.66 12.56
C VAL A 139 23.57 13.76 11.75
N GLN A 140 22.26 13.86 11.85
CA GLN A 140 21.47 14.88 11.18
C GLN A 140 20.36 15.40 12.11
N GLN A 141 20.30 16.72 12.26
CA GLN A 141 19.16 17.35 12.91
C GLN A 141 18.01 17.46 11.91
N LEU A 142 16.80 17.14 12.35
CA LEU A 142 15.61 17.22 11.53
C LEU A 142 14.77 18.44 11.89
N SER A 143 14.25 19.11 10.88
CA SER A 143 13.33 20.22 11.05
C SER A 143 12.07 19.99 10.21
N ASN A 144 10.90 20.14 10.81
CA ASN A 144 9.62 20.02 10.11
C ASN A 144 9.38 21.18 9.13
N THR A 145 10.15 22.29 9.25
CA THR A 145 10.13 23.39 8.26
C THR A 145 10.94 23.08 7.00
N GLN A 146 11.78 22.04 7.03
CA GLN A 146 12.61 21.68 5.89
C GLN A 146 11.82 20.85 4.87
N MET A 147 11.47 21.45 3.75
CA MET A 147 10.73 20.81 2.68
C MET A 147 11.65 19.88 1.86
N PRO A 148 11.07 18.83 1.20
CA PRO A 148 11.83 17.96 0.30
C PRO A 148 12.40 18.71 -0.90
N SER A 149 13.27 18.02 -1.69
CA SER A 149 13.87 18.59 -2.89
C SER A 149 12.82 19.13 -3.88
N ASN A 150 13.02 20.33 -4.36
CA ASN A 150 12.22 20.96 -5.42
C ASN A 150 12.99 21.04 -6.76
N ASP A 151 13.97 20.17 -6.96
CA ASP A 151 14.72 20.06 -8.19
C ASP A 151 13.82 19.65 -9.37
N TRP A 152 14.26 20.03 -10.57
CA TRP A 152 13.60 19.57 -11.77
C TRP A 152 13.80 18.06 -11.98
N LEU A 153 12.70 17.36 -12.18
CA LEU A 153 12.67 15.93 -12.52
C LEU A 153 12.47 15.80 -14.03
N VAL A 154 13.39 15.12 -14.71
CA VAL A 154 13.40 14.98 -16.15
C VAL A 154 12.88 13.61 -16.56
N SER A 155 11.93 13.55 -17.48
CA SER A 155 11.21 12.35 -17.90
C SER A 155 11.25 12.17 -19.43
N PRO A 156 12.34 11.63 -20.00
CA PRO A 156 12.41 11.29 -21.43
C PRO A 156 11.55 10.06 -21.73
N ARG A 157 10.96 10.03 -22.94
CA ARG A 157 10.09 8.94 -23.41
C ARG A 157 10.32 8.66 -24.88
N LEU A 158 10.30 7.39 -25.22
CA LEU A 158 10.34 6.89 -26.60
C LEU A 158 9.23 5.84 -26.76
N GLY A 159 8.61 5.82 -27.94
CA GLY A 159 7.59 4.83 -28.28
C GLY A 159 7.53 4.58 -29.77
N PHE A 160 7.00 3.44 -30.13
CA PHE A 160 6.74 3.11 -31.54
C PHE A 160 5.46 2.27 -31.70
N ASN A 161 4.88 2.38 -32.87
CA ASN A 161 3.84 1.50 -33.38
C ASN A 161 4.18 1.13 -34.82
N TYR A 162 4.16 -0.17 -35.13
CA TYR A 162 4.55 -0.72 -36.43
C TYR A 162 3.53 -1.73 -36.94
N ASP A 163 2.83 -1.38 -37.99
CA ASP A 163 2.04 -2.31 -38.79
C ASP A 163 2.95 -3.05 -39.75
N VAL A 164 3.39 -4.26 -39.37
CA VAL A 164 4.44 -5.01 -40.08
C VAL A 164 4.07 -5.30 -41.53
N LYS A 165 2.78 -5.49 -41.82
CA LYS A 165 2.30 -5.87 -43.17
C LYS A 165 1.53 -4.76 -43.88
N GLY A 166 1.18 -3.68 -43.18
CA GLY A 166 0.37 -2.60 -43.74
C GLY A 166 -1.12 -2.93 -43.88
N ASP A 167 -1.59 -4.05 -43.30
CA ASP A 167 -2.96 -4.53 -43.35
C ASP A 167 -3.59 -4.69 -41.95
N SER A 168 -2.93 -4.20 -40.93
CA SER A 168 -3.29 -4.30 -39.51
C SER A 168 -3.43 -5.73 -39.00
N SER A 169 -2.89 -6.73 -39.72
CA SER A 169 -2.93 -8.13 -39.28
C SER A 169 -1.83 -8.49 -38.30
N LEU A 170 -0.73 -7.73 -38.27
CA LEU A 170 0.36 -7.85 -37.30
C LEU A 170 0.84 -6.44 -36.91
N GLN A 171 0.53 -6.04 -35.69
CA GLN A 171 1.01 -4.78 -35.12
C GLN A 171 1.98 -5.05 -33.99
N LEU A 172 3.14 -4.39 -34.02
CA LEU A 172 4.11 -4.35 -32.95
C LEU A 172 4.09 -2.95 -32.33
N ARG A 173 4.11 -2.90 -30.99
CA ARG A 173 4.19 -1.64 -30.26
C ARG A 173 5.16 -1.77 -29.11
N GLY A 174 5.78 -0.67 -28.74
CA GLY A 174 6.66 -0.67 -27.59
C GLY A 174 7.05 0.74 -27.20
N GLY A 175 7.66 0.84 -26.04
CA GLY A 175 8.15 2.11 -25.55
C GLY A 175 9.01 1.93 -24.30
N THR A 176 9.80 2.96 -24.05
CA THR A 176 10.63 3.06 -22.87
C THR A 176 10.69 4.52 -22.42
N GLY A 177 10.80 4.73 -21.11
CA GLY A 177 10.88 6.09 -20.60
C GLY A 177 10.97 6.16 -19.09
N LEU A 178 11.28 7.34 -18.62
CA LEU A 178 11.24 7.73 -17.24
C LEU A 178 9.92 8.46 -16.98
N PHE A 179 9.24 8.10 -15.90
CA PHE A 179 7.94 8.66 -15.55
C PHE A 179 7.98 9.16 -14.12
N THR A 180 7.63 10.43 -13.94
CA THR A 180 7.49 11.06 -12.62
C THR A 180 6.06 10.88 -12.14
N GLY A 181 5.91 10.37 -10.92
CA GLY A 181 4.65 10.28 -10.18
C GLY A 181 4.44 11.46 -9.25
N ARG A 182 3.29 11.46 -8.57
CA ARG A 182 3.01 12.40 -7.49
C ARG A 182 3.42 11.77 -6.15
N PHE A 183 3.89 12.63 -5.26
CA PHE A 183 4.03 12.31 -3.85
C PHE A 183 2.67 12.51 -3.17
N PRO A 184 2.19 11.57 -2.34
CA PRO A 184 0.97 11.78 -1.57
C PRO A 184 1.18 12.91 -0.56
N PHE A 185 0.52 14.04 -0.78
CA PHE A 185 0.76 15.26 -0.01
C PHE A 185 0.35 15.16 1.46
N VAL A 186 -0.48 14.19 1.84
CA VAL A 186 -0.82 13.89 3.23
C VAL A 186 0.43 13.63 4.09
N TRP A 187 1.48 13.03 3.53
CA TRP A 187 2.73 12.79 4.28
C TRP A 187 3.46 14.08 4.61
N LEU A 188 3.38 15.08 3.73
CA LEU A 188 3.91 16.40 4.03
C LEU A 188 3.02 17.14 5.05
N GLY A 189 1.70 16.98 4.96
CA GLY A 189 0.77 17.48 5.98
C GLY A 189 1.06 16.87 7.35
N ASN A 190 1.41 15.58 7.41
CA ASN A 190 1.83 14.94 8.66
C ASN A 190 3.17 15.48 9.18
N GLN A 191 4.13 15.78 8.30
CA GLN A 191 5.36 16.47 8.70
C GLN A 191 5.05 17.82 9.35
N ILE A 192 4.20 18.62 8.71
CA ILE A 192 3.83 19.96 9.21
C ILE A 192 3.08 19.85 10.55
N GLY A 193 2.15 18.90 10.67
CA GLY A 193 1.27 18.74 11.84
C GLY A 193 1.88 18.01 13.04
N ASN A 194 3.01 17.30 12.89
CA ASN A 194 3.55 16.44 13.94
C ASN A 194 5.05 16.64 14.20
N PRO A 195 5.43 17.74 14.84
CA PRO A 195 6.84 18.02 15.17
C PRO A 195 7.30 17.41 16.50
N ASN A 196 6.49 16.57 17.16
CA ASN A 196 6.84 15.98 18.46
C ASN A 196 7.98 14.97 18.33
N PHE A 197 9.02 15.09 19.15
CA PHE A 197 10.25 14.29 19.05
C PHE A 197 10.06 12.78 19.26
N TRP A 198 9.03 12.37 19.99
CA TRP A 198 8.75 10.96 20.26
C TRP A 198 7.98 10.28 19.10
N PHE A 199 7.43 11.07 18.19
CA PHE A 199 6.72 10.60 16.98
C PHE A 199 6.91 11.59 15.82
N GLN A 200 8.14 12.05 15.63
CA GLN A 200 8.42 13.03 14.59
C GLN A 200 8.25 12.41 13.20
N GLN A 201 7.55 13.10 12.32
CA GLN A 201 7.33 12.68 10.95
C GLN A 201 7.96 13.68 10.00
N ASN A 202 8.84 13.18 9.12
CA ASN A 202 9.56 14.02 8.18
C ASN A 202 9.61 13.37 6.79
N VAL A 203 9.87 14.21 5.81
CA VAL A 203 10.35 13.81 4.49
C VAL A 203 11.81 14.24 4.40
N ASP A 204 12.69 13.35 3.97
CA ASP A 204 14.11 13.64 3.78
C ASP A 204 14.26 14.89 2.89
N PRO A 205 15.07 15.89 3.26
CA PRO A 205 15.32 17.05 2.42
C PRO A 205 15.82 16.73 1.01
N ASP A 206 16.50 15.59 0.86
CA ASP A 206 16.99 15.09 -0.43
C ASP A 206 15.95 14.23 -1.17
N TYR A 207 14.77 14.01 -0.59
CA TYR A 207 13.71 13.20 -1.18
C TYR A 207 13.26 13.79 -2.51
N LYS A 208 13.24 12.95 -3.54
CA LYS A 208 12.72 13.26 -4.87
C LYS A 208 11.38 12.59 -5.08
N PHE A 209 10.48 13.25 -5.79
CA PHE A 209 9.19 12.65 -6.15
C PHE A 209 9.40 11.30 -6.86
N PRO A 210 8.48 10.36 -6.68
CA PRO A 210 8.63 9.02 -7.22
C PRO A 210 8.88 9.05 -8.73
N GLN A 211 9.91 8.35 -9.18
CA GLN A 211 10.19 8.14 -10.58
C GLN A 211 10.41 6.66 -10.86
N VAL A 212 9.90 6.20 -12.00
CA VAL A 212 10.09 4.84 -12.47
C VAL A 212 10.57 4.83 -13.91
N TRP A 213 11.54 3.97 -14.20
CA TRP A 213 11.88 3.61 -15.58
C TRP A 213 11.00 2.45 -16.01
N ARG A 214 10.23 2.64 -17.09
CA ARG A 214 9.35 1.60 -17.62
C ARG A 214 9.66 1.32 -19.09
N THR A 215 9.78 0.03 -19.41
CA THR A 215 9.91 -0.48 -20.78
C THR A 215 8.77 -1.46 -21.03
N SER A 216 8.10 -1.32 -22.17
CA SER A 216 7.02 -2.22 -22.58
C SER A 216 7.17 -2.62 -24.04
N PHE A 217 6.73 -3.83 -24.34
CA PHE A 217 6.63 -4.37 -25.68
C PHE A 217 5.32 -5.13 -25.81
N GLY A 218 4.61 -4.96 -26.93
CA GLY A 218 3.37 -5.65 -27.23
C GLY A 218 3.24 -6.01 -28.69
N ALA A 219 2.43 -7.02 -28.95
CA ALA A 219 2.09 -7.47 -30.29
C ALA A 219 0.59 -7.80 -30.39
N ASP A 220 -0.04 -7.37 -31.46
CA ASP A 220 -1.40 -7.75 -31.83
C ASP A 220 -1.35 -8.52 -33.15
N VAL A 221 -1.95 -9.71 -33.15
CA VAL A 221 -2.00 -10.60 -34.34
C VAL A 221 -3.45 -10.91 -34.64
N LYS A 222 -3.93 -10.51 -35.82
CA LYS A 222 -5.26 -10.88 -36.34
C LYS A 222 -5.12 -12.10 -37.25
N LEU A 223 -5.71 -13.20 -36.82
CA LEU A 223 -5.73 -14.45 -37.59
C LEU A 223 -6.76 -14.40 -38.71
N LYS A 224 -6.63 -15.29 -39.71
CA LYS A 224 -7.52 -15.34 -40.86
C LYS A 224 -9.01 -15.59 -40.50
N ASP A 225 -9.25 -16.26 -39.40
CA ASP A 225 -10.60 -16.56 -38.89
C ASP A 225 -11.19 -15.42 -38.03
N GLY A 226 -10.53 -14.24 -38.01
CA GLY A 226 -10.95 -13.07 -37.25
C GLY A 226 -10.57 -13.08 -35.76
N THR A 227 -9.90 -14.12 -35.27
CA THR A 227 -9.38 -14.13 -33.90
C THR A 227 -8.23 -13.12 -33.74
N ILE A 228 -8.25 -12.32 -32.67
CA ILE A 228 -7.19 -11.38 -32.33
C ILE A 228 -6.47 -11.91 -31.10
N LEU A 229 -5.15 -12.09 -31.25
CA LEU A 229 -4.23 -12.41 -30.16
C LEU A 229 -3.46 -11.15 -29.79
N THR A 230 -3.42 -10.82 -28.49
CA THR A 230 -2.65 -9.68 -27.96
C THR A 230 -1.71 -10.19 -26.90
N THR A 231 -0.45 -9.80 -26.95
CA THR A 231 0.53 -10.02 -25.89
C THR A 231 1.17 -8.70 -25.47
N ASP A 232 1.37 -8.51 -24.17
CA ASP A 232 2.09 -7.38 -23.62
C ASP A 232 3.05 -7.86 -22.52
N ILE A 233 4.25 -7.29 -22.54
CA ILE A 233 5.26 -7.46 -21.50
C ILE A 233 5.70 -6.05 -21.07
N ALA A 234 5.73 -5.79 -19.77
CA ALA A 234 6.22 -4.54 -19.22
C ALA A 234 7.15 -4.81 -18.04
N TYR A 235 8.31 -4.16 -18.06
CA TYR A 235 9.23 -4.13 -16.93
C TYR A 235 9.33 -2.70 -16.40
N THR A 236 9.17 -2.56 -15.09
CA THR A 236 9.28 -1.28 -14.39
C THR A 236 10.36 -1.41 -13.33
N LYS A 237 11.23 -0.41 -13.21
CA LYS A 237 12.23 -0.27 -12.16
C LYS A 237 12.04 1.06 -11.46
N ASP A 238 12.05 1.06 -10.13
CA ASP A 238 12.07 2.28 -9.34
C ASP A 238 13.40 3.00 -9.52
N ILE A 239 13.33 4.32 -9.68
CA ILE A 239 14.47 5.23 -9.66
C ILE A 239 14.46 6.02 -8.35
N ASN A 240 13.27 6.51 -7.96
CA ASN A 240 13.01 7.18 -6.70
C ASN A 240 11.75 6.56 -6.07
N GLY A 241 11.81 5.28 -5.69
CA GLY A 241 10.72 4.63 -4.95
C GLY A 241 10.68 5.13 -3.50
N ALA A 242 9.50 5.17 -2.87
CA ALA A 242 9.37 5.57 -1.48
C ALA A 242 9.83 4.46 -0.53
N HIS A 243 10.52 4.84 0.54
CA HIS A 243 10.92 4.00 1.66
C HIS A 243 10.80 4.78 2.96
N VAL A 244 10.33 4.15 4.03
CA VAL A 244 10.23 4.78 5.36
C VAL A 244 11.28 4.19 6.28
N GLN A 245 11.95 5.04 7.03
CA GLN A 245 12.96 4.69 8.02
C GLN A 245 12.66 5.37 9.36
N ASN A 246 13.09 4.80 10.47
CA ASN A 246 13.14 5.48 11.76
C ASN A 246 14.59 5.93 12.04
N TRP A 247 14.85 7.23 11.93
CA TRP A 247 16.20 7.78 12.17
C TRP A 247 16.56 7.88 13.65
N GLY A 248 15.61 7.52 14.53
CA GLY A 248 15.87 7.28 15.95
C GLY A 248 16.58 5.96 16.25
N LEU A 249 16.83 5.11 15.22
CA LEU A 249 17.45 3.80 15.34
C LEU A 249 18.79 3.75 14.60
N THR A 250 19.85 3.33 15.30
CA THR A 250 21.12 2.90 14.68
C THR A 250 21.01 1.44 14.23
N PRO A 251 21.96 0.87 13.48
CA PRO A 251 21.95 -0.57 13.20
C PRO A 251 21.95 -1.41 14.50
N PRO A 252 21.14 -2.49 14.58
CA PRO A 252 21.02 -3.31 15.78
C PRO A 252 22.34 -3.99 16.12
N THR A 253 22.73 -3.95 17.41
CA THR A 253 24.01 -4.50 17.92
C THR A 253 23.83 -5.74 18.79
N GLY A 254 22.63 -6.01 19.30
CA GLY A 254 22.30 -7.18 20.09
C GLY A 254 22.03 -8.42 19.23
N THR A 255 21.91 -9.58 19.88
CA THR A 255 21.55 -10.85 19.24
C THR A 255 20.54 -11.57 20.12
N LEU A 256 19.41 -12.00 19.52
CA LEU A 256 18.41 -12.80 20.19
C LEU A 256 18.97 -14.18 20.55
N GLN A 257 18.67 -14.66 21.74
CA GLN A 257 19.11 -15.96 22.20
C GLN A 257 18.21 -17.10 21.68
N GLY A 258 18.76 -18.31 21.53
CA GLY A 258 18.00 -19.50 21.11
C GLY A 258 18.02 -19.75 19.60
N VAL A 259 16.98 -20.41 19.08
CA VAL A 259 16.92 -20.89 17.69
C VAL A 259 16.74 -19.77 16.67
N ASP A 260 16.02 -18.72 17.06
CA ASP A 260 15.89 -17.48 16.27
C ASP A 260 17.00 -16.52 16.71
N SER A 261 18.13 -16.55 16.02
CA SER A 261 19.35 -15.81 16.38
C SER A 261 19.48 -14.48 15.60
N ARG A 262 18.34 -13.80 15.34
CA ARG A 262 18.36 -12.50 14.65
C ARG A 262 19.08 -11.43 15.43
N ALA A 263 19.56 -10.40 14.73
CA ALA A 263 20.02 -9.18 15.38
C ALA A 263 18.81 -8.41 15.96
N ILE A 264 19.00 -7.86 17.16
CA ILE A 264 17.99 -7.07 17.88
C ILE A 264 18.58 -5.74 18.31
N TYR A 265 17.72 -4.74 18.49
CA TYR A 265 18.11 -3.45 19.04
C TYR A 265 18.30 -3.54 20.55
N THR A 266 19.36 -2.91 21.04
CA THR A 266 19.61 -2.68 22.47
C THR A 266 19.26 -1.23 22.82
N ASP A 267 19.20 -0.90 24.10
CA ASP A 267 18.94 0.50 24.52
C ASP A 267 19.96 1.49 23.93
N ASN A 268 21.19 1.03 23.65
CA ASN A 268 22.22 1.86 23.04
C ASN A 268 22.03 2.10 21.53
N ASP A 269 21.13 1.36 20.90
CA ASP A 269 20.84 1.49 19.48
C ASP A 269 19.69 2.49 19.21
N HIS A 270 19.13 3.08 20.28
CA HIS A 270 18.12 4.12 20.21
C HIS A 270 18.72 5.49 20.46
N VAL A 271 18.32 6.47 19.66
CA VAL A 271 18.67 7.88 19.91
C VAL A 271 17.93 8.35 21.16
N VAL A 272 18.68 8.95 22.07
CA VAL A 272 18.13 9.54 23.30
C VAL A 272 17.59 10.92 22.99
N GLY A 273 16.31 11.12 23.23
CA GLY A 273 15.61 12.38 23.06
C GLY A 273 15.53 13.20 24.35
N ALA A 274 14.59 14.12 24.35
CA ALA A 274 14.31 14.92 25.53
C ALA A 274 13.87 14.05 26.71
N TYR A 275 14.12 14.53 27.91
CA TYR A 275 13.76 13.88 29.18
C TYR A 275 14.37 12.46 29.36
N GLY A 276 15.39 12.11 28.58
CA GLY A 276 16.03 10.78 28.64
C GLY A 276 15.19 9.65 28.03
N SER A 277 14.13 9.97 27.29
CA SER A 277 13.31 8.99 26.57
C SER A 277 13.89 8.71 25.18
N GLN A 278 13.40 7.66 24.52
CA GLN A 278 13.74 7.37 23.13
C GLN A 278 13.13 8.42 22.19
N ALA A 279 13.92 8.89 21.22
CA ALA A 279 13.44 9.75 20.15
C ALA A 279 13.19 8.93 18.89
N ASN A 280 12.02 9.13 18.29
CA ASN A 280 11.65 8.47 17.03
C ASN A 280 11.38 9.53 15.96
N ALA A 281 12.04 9.39 14.81
CA ALA A 281 11.79 10.20 13.64
C ALA A 281 11.55 9.30 12.43
N TYR A 282 10.30 9.23 12.01
CA TYR A 282 9.89 8.45 10.85
C TYR A 282 10.04 9.30 9.59
N VAL A 283 10.95 8.90 8.72
CA VAL A 283 11.40 9.72 7.59
C VAL A 283 11.14 8.99 6.27
N PHE A 284 10.43 9.66 5.34
CA PHE A 284 10.35 9.22 3.96
C PHE A 284 11.65 9.49 3.24
N THR A 285 12.25 8.43 2.69
CA THR A 285 13.45 8.47 1.87
C THR A 285 13.21 7.80 0.51
N ASN A 286 14.18 7.85 -0.39
CA ASN A 286 14.11 7.17 -1.67
C ASN A 286 14.88 5.85 -1.68
N SER A 287 14.40 4.92 -2.53
CA SER A 287 15.09 3.69 -2.89
C SER A 287 14.96 3.42 -4.38
N ASP A 288 16.02 2.90 -5.00
CA ASP A 288 16.04 2.50 -6.42
C ASP A 288 15.90 0.98 -6.64
N LYS A 289 15.57 0.23 -5.59
CA LYS A 289 15.60 -1.24 -5.62
C LYS A 289 14.33 -1.89 -6.17
N GLY A 290 13.18 -1.20 -6.09
CA GLY A 290 11.89 -1.75 -6.50
C GLY A 290 11.84 -2.08 -8.00
N ARG A 291 11.07 -3.13 -8.34
CA ARG A 291 10.90 -3.58 -9.72
C ARG A 291 9.62 -4.39 -9.91
N THR A 292 9.05 -4.30 -11.09
CA THR A 292 7.84 -5.05 -11.46
C THR A 292 7.97 -5.62 -12.87
N LEU A 293 7.68 -6.90 -13.01
CA LEU A 293 7.48 -7.57 -14.30
C LEU A 293 5.99 -7.90 -14.45
N ASN A 294 5.38 -7.42 -15.52
CA ASN A 294 4.02 -7.77 -15.91
C ASN A 294 4.04 -8.40 -17.30
N ALA A 295 3.34 -9.51 -17.47
CA ALA A 295 3.17 -10.17 -18.76
C ALA A 295 1.72 -10.60 -18.94
N SER A 296 1.14 -10.33 -20.12
CA SER A 296 -0.24 -10.72 -20.41
C SER A 296 -0.38 -11.32 -21.80
N LEU A 297 -1.33 -12.24 -21.91
CA LEU A 297 -1.78 -12.84 -23.17
C LEU A 297 -3.29 -12.79 -23.21
N LYS A 298 -3.85 -12.29 -24.33
CA LYS A 298 -5.30 -12.19 -24.55
C LYS A 298 -5.64 -12.78 -25.92
N ALA A 299 -6.71 -13.54 -25.99
CA ALA A 299 -7.36 -13.97 -27.22
C ALA A 299 -8.83 -13.49 -27.23
N GLN A 300 -9.28 -12.93 -28.35
CA GLN A 300 -10.66 -12.49 -28.49
C GLN A 300 -11.17 -12.76 -29.90
N LYS A 301 -12.46 -13.06 -30.00
CA LYS A 301 -13.15 -13.29 -31.28
C LYS A 301 -14.59 -12.85 -31.22
N THR A 302 -15.04 -12.14 -32.25
CA THR A 302 -16.45 -11.94 -32.55
C THR A 302 -16.85 -12.88 -33.68
N PHE A 303 -17.83 -13.73 -33.46
CA PHE A 303 -18.35 -14.68 -34.45
C PHE A 303 -19.44 -14.04 -35.28
N ASP A 304 -19.69 -14.54 -36.50
CA ASP A 304 -20.69 -14.02 -37.43
C ASP A 304 -22.12 -14.03 -36.84
N ASN A 305 -22.37 -14.95 -35.92
CA ASN A 305 -23.67 -15.04 -35.24
C ASN A 305 -23.82 -14.05 -34.07
N GLY A 306 -22.87 -13.10 -33.89
CA GLY A 306 -22.89 -12.08 -32.84
C GLY A 306 -22.43 -12.56 -31.47
N LEU A 307 -21.89 -13.78 -31.34
CA LEU A 307 -21.22 -14.22 -30.11
C LEU A 307 -19.82 -13.57 -30.03
N TYR A 308 -19.53 -12.92 -28.90
CA TYR A 308 -18.21 -12.43 -28.55
C TYR A 308 -17.61 -13.32 -27.45
N LEU A 309 -16.39 -13.77 -27.63
CA LEU A 309 -15.59 -14.47 -26.62
C LEU A 309 -14.23 -13.79 -26.44
N MET A 310 -13.81 -13.69 -25.19
CA MET A 310 -12.47 -13.22 -24.82
C MET A 310 -11.94 -14.05 -23.66
N ALA A 311 -10.65 -14.39 -23.72
CA ALA A 311 -9.91 -14.96 -22.59
C ALA A 311 -8.56 -14.25 -22.47
N ALA A 312 -8.15 -13.97 -21.25
CA ALA A 312 -6.88 -13.34 -20.95
C ALA A 312 -6.22 -13.97 -19.73
N TYR A 313 -4.90 -14.01 -19.75
CA TYR A 313 -4.06 -14.37 -18.60
C TYR A 313 -3.07 -13.25 -18.33
N ASN A 314 -2.88 -12.91 -17.06
CA ASN A 314 -1.87 -11.97 -16.61
C ASN A 314 -0.99 -12.61 -15.54
N PHE A 315 0.30 -12.38 -15.65
CA PHE A 315 1.32 -12.70 -14.65
C PHE A 315 1.95 -11.42 -14.13
N LEU A 316 2.08 -11.30 -12.82
CA LEU A 316 2.70 -10.16 -12.14
C LEU A 316 3.74 -10.66 -11.13
N ASP A 317 4.98 -10.16 -11.23
CA ASP A 317 5.99 -10.25 -10.18
C ASP A 317 6.43 -8.83 -9.80
N SER A 318 5.94 -8.35 -8.67
CA SER A 318 6.23 -7.02 -8.13
C SER A 318 7.02 -7.15 -6.83
N LYS A 319 8.10 -6.37 -6.74
CA LYS A 319 8.96 -6.28 -5.55
C LYS A 319 9.26 -4.83 -5.25
N ASP A 320 9.22 -4.49 -3.96
CA ASP A 320 9.55 -3.17 -3.42
C ASP A 320 10.37 -3.28 -2.14
N VAL A 321 10.75 -2.18 -1.55
CA VAL A 321 11.41 -2.13 -0.24
C VAL A 321 10.42 -1.81 0.88
N ASN A 322 9.31 -1.14 0.54
CA ASN A 322 8.20 -0.84 1.43
C ASN A 322 6.92 -0.67 0.61
N SER A 323 5.90 -1.46 0.90
CA SER A 323 4.61 -1.38 0.19
C SER A 323 3.74 -0.22 0.64
N ILE A 324 4.16 0.59 1.59
CA ILE A 324 3.49 1.77 2.17
C ILE A 324 1.99 1.51 2.39
N GLU A 325 1.64 1.03 3.58
CA GLU A 325 0.27 0.59 3.89
C GLU A 325 -0.56 1.64 4.64
N ALA A 326 0.04 2.78 4.97
CA ALA A 326 -0.60 3.82 5.76
C ALA A 326 -0.25 5.22 5.25
N GLU A 327 -1.15 6.16 5.50
CA GLU A 327 -0.95 7.59 5.27
C GLU A 327 -0.13 8.27 6.37
N ILE A 328 0.03 7.65 7.54
CA ILE A 328 0.86 8.11 8.65
C ILE A 328 2.24 7.46 8.50
N THR A 329 3.30 8.25 8.56
CA THR A 329 4.67 7.78 8.32
C THR A 329 5.12 6.74 9.35
N GLY A 330 4.78 6.97 10.63
CA GLY A 330 5.07 6.01 11.71
C GLY A 330 4.36 4.67 11.50
N ASP A 331 3.09 4.68 11.08
CA ASP A 331 2.35 3.46 10.77
C ASP A 331 2.91 2.76 9.52
N ALA A 332 3.33 3.52 8.51
CA ALA A 332 3.97 2.97 7.32
C ALA A 332 5.31 2.27 7.64
N PHE A 333 6.03 2.73 8.67
CA PHE A 333 7.19 2.04 9.24
C PHE A 333 6.75 0.78 10.01
N ALA A 334 5.79 0.91 10.92
CA ALA A 334 5.33 -0.17 11.78
C ALA A 334 4.70 -1.34 11.00
N PHE A 335 4.09 -1.08 9.85
CA PHE A 335 3.49 -2.12 9.00
C PHE A 335 4.45 -2.69 7.94
N ASN A 336 5.71 -2.23 7.87
CA ASN A 336 6.67 -2.77 6.90
C ASN A 336 7.42 -3.98 7.48
N PRO A 337 7.08 -5.22 7.11
CA PRO A 337 7.69 -6.39 7.72
C PRO A 337 9.19 -6.48 7.45
N VAL A 338 9.93 -6.70 8.52
CA VAL A 338 11.40 -6.76 8.54
C VAL A 338 11.90 -8.00 9.28
N LEU A 339 13.17 -8.32 9.10
CA LEU A 339 13.79 -9.41 9.83
C LEU A 339 14.51 -8.91 11.09
N SER A 340 15.34 -7.89 10.96
CA SER A 340 16.18 -7.38 12.04
C SER A 340 16.35 -5.87 11.95
N ASN A 341 17.08 -5.36 10.95
CA ASN A 341 17.30 -3.93 10.77
C ASN A 341 16.10 -3.30 10.05
N ALA A 342 15.24 -2.63 10.81
CA ALA A 342 14.02 -1.98 10.33
C ALA A 342 14.26 -0.88 9.29
N ASN A 343 15.46 -0.25 9.31
CA ASN A 343 15.87 0.80 8.37
C ASN A 343 16.43 0.25 7.05
N SER A 344 16.65 -1.06 6.95
CA SER A 344 17.26 -1.67 5.77
C SER A 344 16.31 -1.67 4.57
N ALA A 345 16.74 -1.10 3.45
CA ALA A 345 16.02 -1.16 2.18
C ALA A 345 16.12 -2.57 1.56
N THR A 346 15.46 -3.55 2.16
CA THR A 346 15.45 -4.95 1.71
C THR A 346 14.40 -5.17 0.64
N LEU A 347 14.84 -5.61 -0.57
CA LEU A 347 13.93 -5.93 -1.67
C LEU A 347 13.19 -7.24 -1.40
N ALA A 348 11.87 -7.17 -1.33
CA ALA A 348 11.00 -8.35 -1.17
C ALA A 348 9.72 -8.21 -1.99
N HIS A 349 8.79 -9.16 -1.91
CA HIS A 349 7.53 -9.07 -2.63
C HIS A 349 6.73 -7.84 -2.20
N SER A 350 6.08 -7.19 -3.17
CA SER A 350 5.08 -6.14 -2.90
C SER A 350 3.78 -6.76 -2.40
N LYS A 351 3.06 -6.07 -1.53
CA LYS A 351 1.72 -6.45 -1.08
C LYS A 351 0.72 -6.46 -2.25
N TYR A 352 0.92 -5.59 -3.23
CA TYR A 352 -0.08 -5.24 -4.22
C TYR A 352 -0.03 -6.11 -5.47
N GLY A 353 -1.22 -6.45 -5.98
CA GLY A 353 -1.44 -7.14 -7.23
C GLY A 353 -1.54 -8.66 -7.11
N ASP A 354 -2.30 -9.23 -8.03
CA ASP A 354 -2.46 -10.68 -8.16
C ASP A 354 -1.32 -11.27 -8.99
N ARG A 355 -0.65 -12.29 -8.46
CA ARG A 355 0.44 -12.96 -9.17
C ARG A 355 -0.02 -13.63 -10.45
N HIS A 356 -1.19 -14.27 -10.41
CA HIS A 356 -1.82 -14.92 -11.55
C HIS A 356 -3.28 -14.49 -11.65
N ARG A 357 -3.70 -14.05 -12.82
CA ARG A 357 -5.09 -13.67 -13.06
C ARG A 357 -5.55 -14.14 -14.42
N PHE A 358 -6.62 -14.94 -14.43
CA PHE A 358 -7.34 -15.35 -15.64
C PHE A 358 -8.66 -14.58 -15.69
N ILE A 359 -9.00 -14.09 -16.87
CA ILE A 359 -10.27 -13.43 -17.14
C ILE A 359 -10.90 -14.07 -18.37
N ALA A 360 -12.20 -14.33 -18.34
CA ALA A 360 -12.96 -14.71 -19.51
C ALA A 360 -14.25 -13.88 -19.62
N VAL A 361 -14.59 -13.50 -20.83
CA VAL A 361 -15.83 -12.77 -21.16
C VAL A 361 -16.56 -13.52 -22.27
N ALA A 362 -17.86 -13.72 -22.10
CA ALA A 362 -18.76 -14.17 -23.14
C ALA A 362 -19.94 -13.19 -23.23
N ALA A 363 -20.28 -12.77 -24.44
CA ALA A 363 -21.45 -11.89 -24.64
C ALA A 363 -22.14 -12.25 -25.96
N LYS A 364 -23.48 -12.27 -25.92
CA LYS A 364 -24.29 -12.53 -27.10
C LYS A 364 -25.53 -11.63 -27.10
N SER A 365 -25.75 -11.02 -28.26
CA SER A 365 -26.97 -10.23 -28.50
C SER A 365 -27.86 -10.89 -29.56
N TRP A 366 -29.16 -10.85 -29.34
CA TRP A 366 -30.19 -11.30 -30.28
C TRP A 366 -31.10 -10.13 -30.57
N ASN A 367 -31.24 -9.81 -31.88
CA ASN A 367 -32.17 -8.80 -32.34
C ASN A 367 -33.41 -9.49 -32.95
N TYR A 368 -34.59 -9.14 -32.49
CA TYR A 368 -35.84 -9.76 -32.92
C TYR A 368 -37.03 -8.76 -32.89
N GLY A 369 -38.21 -9.21 -33.32
CA GLY A 369 -39.34 -8.36 -33.58
C GLY A 369 -39.46 -8.01 -35.07
N ALA A 370 -40.61 -7.52 -35.51
CA ALA A 370 -40.88 -7.24 -36.92
C ALA A 370 -39.90 -6.22 -37.53
N ASN A 371 -39.47 -5.22 -36.74
CA ASN A 371 -38.54 -4.17 -37.14
C ASN A 371 -37.22 -4.26 -36.37
N LYS A 372 -36.89 -5.40 -35.74
CA LYS A 372 -35.74 -5.60 -34.85
C LYS A 372 -35.70 -4.60 -33.69
N GLU A 373 -36.87 -4.24 -33.20
CA GLU A 373 -37.04 -3.28 -32.09
C GLU A 373 -36.63 -3.84 -30.74
N TRP A 374 -36.56 -5.17 -30.59
CA TRP A 374 -36.12 -5.86 -29.38
C TRP A 374 -34.67 -6.33 -29.51
N THR A 375 -33.90 -6.06 -28.49
CA THR A 375 -32.53 -6.61 -28.35
C THR A 375 -32.38 -7.22 -26.97
N THR A 376 -32.12 -8.53 -26.91
CA THR A 376 -31.72 -9.22 -25.71
C THR A 376 -30.19 -9.40 -25.72
N THR A 377 -29.51 -9.01 -24.67
CA THR A 377 -28.09 -9.27 -24.51
C THR A 377 -27.85 -10.05 -23.22
N LEU A 378 -27.15 -11.17 -23.34
CA LEU A 378 -26.64 -11.94 -22.21
C LEU A 378 -25.13 -11.86 -22.24
N SER A 379 -24.54 -11.49 -21.11
CA SER A 379 -23.09 -11.46 -20.96
C SER A 379 -22.65 -12.08 -19.63
N SER A 380 -21.45 -12.63 -19.62
CA SER A 380 -20.81 -13.20 -18.44
C SER A 380 -19.36 -12.75 -18.37
N PHE A 381 -18.93 -12.42 -17.17
CA PHE A 381 -17.55 -12.17 -16.81
C PHE A 381 -17.10 -13.21 -15.80
N TYR A 382 -15.99 -13.86 -16.06
CA TYR A 382 -15.38 -14.83 -15.14
C TYR A 382 -13.97 -14.39 -14.79
N GLU A 383 -13.62 -14.45 -13.51
CA GLU A 383 -12.30 -14.19 -12.97
C GLU A 383 -11.81 -15.37 -12.13
N LEU A 384 -10.57 -15.79 -12.35
CA LEU A 384 -9.85 -16.69 -11.49
C LEU A 384 -8.49 -16.06 -11.17
N ALA A 385 -8.24 -15.75 -9.89
CA ALA A 385 -7.04 -15.06 -9.48
C ALA A 385 -6.38 -15.71 -8.26
N LYS A 386 -5.04 -15.67 -8.25
CA LYS A 386 -4.20 -16.02 -7.10
C LYS A 386 -3.34 -14.82 -6.74
N GLY A 387 -3.64 -14.24 -5.61
CA GLY A 387 -3.01 -13.05 -5.09
C GLY A 387 -3.40 -12.90 -3.63
N GLY A 388 -3.46 -11.69 -3.12
CA GLY A 388 -3.70 -11.47 -1.71
C GLY A 388 -2.49 -11.94 -0.92
N ARG A 389 -1.35 -11.28 -1.16
CA ARG A 389 -0.11 -11.53 -0.43
C ARG A 389 -0.24 -11.09 1.02
N PHE A 390 0.29 -11.89 1.93
CA PHE A 390 0.32 -11.57 3.35
C PHE A 390 1.62 -12.03 3.99
N ASN A 391 1.84 -11.57 5.22
CA ASN A 391 3.01 -11.87 6.01
C ASN A 391 2.66 -12.82 7.14
N TYR A 392 3.68 -13.50 7.67
CA TYR A 392 3.68 -14.06 9.00
C TYR A 392 4.65 -13.25 9.86
N THR A 393 4.11 -12.51 10.84
CA THR A 393 4.87 -11.75 11.82
C THR A 393 4.58 -12.24 13.24
N TYR A 394 5.46 -11.90 14.18
CA TYR A 394 5.19 -12.13 15.60
C TYR A 394 4.15 -11.14 16.13
N ALA A 395 3.36 -11.57 17.10
CA ALA A 395 2.59 -10.68 17.95
C ALA A 395 3.46 -10.27 19.14
N GLY A 396 4.17 -9.16 18.99
CA GLY A 396 5.18 -8.64 19.92
C GLY A 396 6.40 -8.13 19.17
N ASP A 397 7.11 -7.23 19.80
CA ASP A 397 8.36 -6.64 19.28
C ASP A 397 9.53 -7.56 19.69
N ILE A 398 9.96 -8.44 18.77
CA ILE A 398 11.03 -9.39 19.06
C ILE A 398 12.42 -8.77 18.78
N ASN A 399 12.48 -7.78 17.88
CA ASN A 399 13.73 -7.13 17.53
C ASN A 399 13.98 -5.81 18.28
N ASN A 400 12.99 -5.33 19.06
CA ASN A 400 13.04 -4.10 19.85
C ASN A 400 13.22 -2.83 18.99
N ASP A 401 12.54 -2.77 17.82
CA ASP A 401 12.55 -1.59 16.94
C ASP A 401 11.42 -0.59 17.23
N GLY A 402 10.58 -0.90 18.22
CA GLY A 402 9.42 -0.12 18.63
C GLY A 402 8.11 -0.53 17.94
N SER A 403 8.10 -1.55 17.08
CA SER A 403 6.90 -2.06 16.43
C SER A 403 6.60 -3.50 16.85
N ASN A 404 5.35 -3.77 17.21
CA ASN A 404 4.86 -5.12 17.49
C ASN A 404 4.12 -5.76 16.29
N LEU A 405 4.29 -5.21 15.08
CA LEU A 405 3.52 -5.59 13.89
C LEU A 405 4.38 -6.08 12.73
N ASN A 406 5.70 -5.78 12.74
CA ASN A 406 6.55 -5.91 11.56
C ASN A 406 7.58 -7.05 11.61
N ASP A 407 7.74 -7.74 12.72
CA ASP A 407 8.77 -8.77 12.86
C ASP A 407 8.42 -10.08 12.18
N LEU A 408 9.09 -10.41 11.07
CA LEU A 408 8.91 -11.68 10.36
C LEU A 408 9.26 -12.88 11.25
N ILE A 409 8.40 -13.90 11.29
CA ILE A 409 8.64 -15.09 12.13
C ILE A 409 9.80 -15.93 11.60
N TYR A 410 10.54 -16.55 12.52
CA TYR A 410 11.35 -17.73 12.23
C TYR A 410 10.45 -18.96 12.24
N ILE A 411 10.55 -19.83 11.23
CA ILE A 411 9.73 -21.04 11.11
C ILE A 411 10.57 -22.21 11.56
N PRO A 412 10.42 -22.68 12.80
CA PRO A 412 11.32 -23.68 13.37
C PRO A 412 11.13 -25.05 12.72
N THR A 413 12.20 -25.84 12.67
CA THR A 413 12.10 -27.28 12.41
C THR A 413 11.45 -27.97 13.62
N THR A 414 10.96 -29.20 13.43
CA THR A 414 10.36 -29.98 14.53
C THR A 414 11.33 -30.17 15.71
N SER A 415 12.64 -30.34 15.45
CA SER A 415 13.66 -30.46 16.51
C SER A 415 13.92 -29.14 17.23
N GLU A 416 13.84 -28.02 16.55
CA GLU A 416 14.05 -26.68 17.13
C GLU A 416 12.88 -26.25 18.01
N ILE A 417 11.63 -26.66 17.70
CA ILE A 417 10.46 -26.40 18.57
C ILE A 417 10.71 -26.93 19.98
N GLY A 418 11.37 -28.08 20.11
CA GLY A 418 11.75 -28.64 21.43
C GLY A 418 12.79 -27.84 22.21
N GLN A 419 13.45 -26.87 21.57
CA GLN A 419 14.47 -26.01 22.18
C GLN A 419 13.93 -24.61 22.48
N MET A 420 12.73 -24.27 22.01
CA MET A 420 12.09 -22.99 22.26
C MET A 420 11.42 -22.95 23.62
N ALA A 421 11.49 -21.82 24.29
CA ALA A 421 10.76 -21.58 25.53
C ALA A 421 9.32 -21.14 25.23
N PHE A 422 8.33 -21.84 25.76
CA PHE A 422 6.91 -21.53 25.56
C PHE A 422 6.22 -21.14 26.87
N SER A 423 5.22 -20.27 26.77
CA SER A 423 4.40 -19.83 27.91
C SER A 423 3.58 -20.95 28.54
N THR A 424 3.14 -21.93 27.74
CA THR A 424 2.42 -23.12 28.20
C THR A 424 2.97 -24.41 27.61
N ALA A 425 2.78 -25.52 28.32
CA ALA A 425 3.26 -26.83 27.88
C ALA A 425 2.63 -27.33 26.56
N THR A 426 1.48 -26.79 26.15
CA THR A 426 0.76 -27.20 24.96
C THR A 426 1.11 -26.40 23.71
N ASP A 427 1.74 -25.23 23.86
CA ASP A 427 2.00 -24.29 22.77
C ASP A 427 2.93 -24.88 21.71
N ALA A 428 3.96 -25.60 22.12
CA ALA A 428 4.88 -26.30 21.24
C ALA A 428 4.16 -27.27 20.29
N GLY A 429 3.27 -28.11 20.83
CA GLY A 429 2.50 -29.07 20.03
C GLY A 429 1.46 -28.39 19.13
N ASN A 430 0.84 -27.30 19.59
CA ASN A 430 -0.11 -26.53 18.81
C ASN A 430 0.59 -25.81 17.62
N LEU A 431 1.74 -25.22 17.86
CA LEU A 431 2.57 -24.61 16.81
C LEU A 431 3.02 -25.63 15.77
N GLU A 432 3.53 -26.80 16.21
CA GLU A 432 3.92 -27.88 15.30
C GLU A 432 2.76 -28.31 14.39
N ASN A 433 1.55 -28.48 14.97
CA ASN A 433 0.37 -28.83 14.19
C ASN A 433 -0.03 -27.73 13.21
N PHE A 434 0.08 -26.47 13.59
CA PHE A 434 -0.23 -25.32 12.73
C PHE A 434 0.77 -25.22 11.57
N ILE A 435 2.08 -25.35 11.81
CA ILE A 435 3.09 -25.31 10.76
C ILE A 435 2.86 -26.47 9.76
N ARG A 436 2.52 -27.66 10.26
CA ARG A 436 2.36 -28.86 9.43
C ARG A 436 1.18 -28.79 8.45
N GLN A 437 0.11 -28.09 8.78
CA GLN A 437 -1.08 -27.94 7.92
C GLN A 437 -0.97 -26.77 6.93
N ASP A 438 0.01 -25.88 7.09
CA ASP A 438 0.23 -24.71 6.22
C ASP A 438 1.37 -25.01 5.22
N ASP A 439 1.04 -25.05 3.94
CA ASP A 439 2.02 -25.39 2.87
C ASP A 439 3.19 -24.42 2.82
N TYR A 440 2.96 -23.12 3.07
CA TYR A 440 4.01 -22.11 3.06
C TYR A 440 4.97 -22.30 4.24
N LEU A 441 4.43 -22.41 5.45
CA LEU A 441 5.23 -22.62 6.65
C LEU A 441 5.97 -23.96 6.62
N GLN A 442 5.26 -25.03 6.25
CA GLN A 442 5.85 -26.38 6.13
C GLN A 442 7.02 -26.41 5.15
N GLY A 443 6.89 -25.71 4.01
CA GLY A 443 7.92 -25.62 2.98
C GLY A 443 9.14 -24.78 3.37
N ARG A 444 9.07 -24.02 4.47
CA ARG A 444 10.12 -23.07 4.90
C ARG A 444 10.67 -23.35 6.30
N ARG A 445 10.55 -24.56 6.79
CA ARG A 445 11.12 -24.92 8.09
C ARG A 445 12.62 -24.66 8.14
N GLY A 446 13.10 -24.10 9.27
CA GLY A 446 14.48 -23.68 9.47
C GLY A 446 14.83 -22.36 8.75
N GLN A 447 13.84 -21.58 8.33
CA GLN A 447 14.02 -20.32 7.62
C GLN A 447 13.08 -19.23 8.18
N TYR A 448 13.37 -17.99 7.87
CA TYR A 448 12.47 -16.90 8.15
C TYR A 448 11.34 -16.80 7.12
N ALA A 449 10.18 -16.30 7.56
CA ALA A 449 9.14 -15.87 6.64
C ALA A 449 9.65 -14.75 5.73
N GLU A 450 9.12 -14.68 4.51
CA GLU A 450 9.43 -13.59 3.58
C GLU A 450 8.34 -12.52 3.64
N ARG A 451 8.72 -11.27 3.52
CA ARG A 451 7.76 -10.18 3.38
C ARG A 451 6.86 -10.44 2.17
N TYR A 452 5.54 -10.52 2.42
CA TYR A 452 4.51 -10.87 1.44
C TYR A 452 4.81 -12.13 0.64
N GLY A 453 5.49 -13.11 1.26
CA GLY A 453 5.84 -14.40 0.65
C GLY A 453 4.65 -15.35 0.55
N ALA A 454 3.73 -15.31 1.52
CA ALA A 454 2.54 -16.14 1.53
C ALA A 454 1.43 -15.60 0.61
N LEU A 455 0.63 -16.52 0.05
CA LEU A 455 -0.47 -16.19 -0.87
C LEU A 455 -1.77 -16.81 -0.38
N THR A 456 -2.87 -16.05 -0.44
CA THR A 456 -4.20 -16.61 -0.23
C THR A 456 -4.55 -17.66 -1.30
N PRO A 457 -5.48 -18.56 -1.02
CA PRO A 457 -5.99 -19.52 -2.01
C PRO A 457 -6.55 -18.83 -3.26
N TRP A 458 -6.70 -19.63 -4.34
CA TRP A 458 -7.35 -19.15 -5.55
C TRP A 458 -8.77 -18.67 -5.25
N ARG A 459 -9.13 -17.50 -5.77
CA ARG A 459 -10.50 -17.01 -5.75
C ARG A 459 -11.07 -17.03 -7.16
N SER A 460 -12.31 -17.47 -7.30
CA SER A 460 -13.03 -17.43 -8.56
C SER A 460 -14.36 -16.72 -8.39
N LYS A 461 -14.71 -15.89 -9.37
CA LYS A 461 -16.01 -15.19 -9.44
C LYS A 461 -16.57 -15.21 -10.85
N MET A 462 -17.87 -15.33 -10.94
CA MET A 462 -18.59 -15.23 -12.20
C MET A 462 -19.74 -14.25 -12.04
N ASP A 463 -19.77 -13.22 -12.86
CA ASP A 463 -20.85 -12.26 -12.91
C ASP A 463 -21.65 -12.47 -14.21
N VAL A 464 -22.94 -12.29 -14.14
CA VAL A 464 -23.85 -12.44 -15.28
C VAL A 464 -24.70 -11.20 -15.40
N LYS A 465 -24.82 -10.68 -16.62
CA LYS A 465 -25.67 -9.53 -16.93
C LYS A 465 -26.64 -9.88 -18.04
N PHE A 466 -27.92 -9.64 -17.79
CA PHE A 466 -29.00 -9.70 -18.75
C PHE A 466 -29.46 -8.27 -19.05
N ILE A 467 -29.61 -7.95 -20.33
CA ILE A 467 -30.18 -6.68 -20.81
C ILE A 467 -31.29 -6.96 -21.80
N GLN A 468 -32.43 -6.35 -21.59
CA GLN A 468 -33.51 -6.30 -22.55
C GLN A 468 -33.73 -4.84 -22.98
N ASN A 469 -33.46 -4.56 -24.25
CA ASN A 469 -33.67 -3.25 -24.84
C ASN A 469 -34.87 -3.27 -25.79
N LEU A 470 -35.72 -2.23 -25.73
CA LEU A 470 -36.79 -1.96 -26.63
C LEU A 470 -36.57 -0.59 -27.29
N LYS A 471 -36.36 -0.58 -28.60
CA LYS A 471 -36.39 0.64 -29.40
C LYS A 471 -37.84 1.04 -29.65
N ILE A 472 -38.28 2.17 -29.10
CA ILE A 472 -39.69 2.61 -29.17
C ILE A 472 -39.94 3.37 -30.47
N LYS A 473 -39.23 4.46 -30.71
CA LYS A 473 -39.36 5.29 -31.92
C LYS A 473 -38.15 6.21 -32.01
N ASP A 474 -37.63 6.40 -33.23
CA ASP A 474 -36.47 7.28 -33.52
C ASP A 474 -35.29 7.02 -32.59
N ASN A 475 -34.96 7.96 -31.69
CA ASN A 475 -33.87 7.85 -30.73
C ASN A 475 -34.33 7.34 -29.35
N ASN A 476 -35.64 7.05 -29.18
CA ASN A 476 -36.18 6.64 -27.87
C ASN A 476 -36.00 5.14 -27.64
N SER A 477 -35.45 4.77 -26.50
CA SER A 477 -35.33 3.37 -26.10
C SER A 477 -35.60 3.17 -24.61
N LEU A 478 -36.11 1.99 -24.28
CA LEU A 478 -36.32 1.52 -22.93
C LEU A 478 -35.43 0.30 -22.71
N GLU A 479 -34.58 0.34 -21.68
CA GLU A 479 -33.67 -0.75 -21.31
C GLU A 479 -34.01 -1.25 -19.91
N PHE A 480 -34.20 -2.55 -19.78
CA PHE A 480 -34.28 -3.25 -18.51
C PHE A 480 -33.02 -4.11 -18.36
N SER A 481 -32.35 -4.06 -17.19
CA SER A 481 -31.18 -4.87 -16.91
C SER A 481 -31.27 -5.61 -15.58
N ILE A 482 -30.65 -6.78 -15.54
CA ILE A 482 -30.41 -7.56 -14.34
C ILE A 482 -28.90 -7.86 -14.29
N ASP A 483 -28.22 -7.39 -13.26
CA ASP A 483 -26.83 -7.70 -12.97
C ASP A 483 -26.79 -8.65 -11.77
N ILE A 484 -26.18 -9.83 -11.94
CA ILE A 484 -26.00 -10.81 -10.86
C ILE A 484 -24.50 -10.96 -10.64
N LEU A 485 -24.01 -10.37 -9.54
CA LEU A 485 -22.63 -10.48 -9.12
C LEU A 485 -22.43 -11.78 -8.34
N ASN A 486 -21.29 -12.43 -8.53
CA ASN A 486 -20.97 -13.72 -7.95
C ASN A 486 -22.05 -14.78 -8.21
N PHE A 487 -22.47 -14.90 -9.47
CA PHE A 487 -23.55 -15.79 -9.91
C PHE A 487 -23.32 -17.26 -9.52
N GLY A 488 -22.06 -17.72 -9.48
CA GLY A 488 -21.73 -19.06 -8.99
C GLY A 488 -22.24 -19.31 -7.58
N ASN A 489 -22.14 -18.32 -6.69
CA ASN A 489 -22.60 -18.43 -5.30
C ASN A 489 -24.14 -18.47 -5.19
N LEU A 490 -24.86 -17.87 -6.16
CA LEU A 490 -26.32 -18.00 -6.24
C LEU A 490 -26.74 -19.45 -6.56
N LEU A 491 -25.95 -20.17 -7.36
CA LEU A 491 -26.23 -21.57 -7.74
C LEU A 491 -25.81 -22.57 -6.66
N ASN A 492 -24.67 -22.31 -6.02
CA ASN A 492 -24.12 -23.15 -4.95
C ASN A 492 -23.39 -22.25 -3.95
N SER A 493 -23.80 -22.30 -2.67
CA SER A 493 -23.25 -21.49 -1.58
C SER A 493 -21.76 -21.68 -1.35
N ASP A 494 -21.17 -22.79 -1.82
CA ASP A 494 -19.74 -23.10 -1.67
C ASP A 494 -18.88 -22.53 -2.80
N TRP A 495 -19.50 -21.97 -3.85
CA TRP A 495 -18.79 -21.37 -4.97
C TRP A 495 -18.62 -19.86 -4.78
N GLY A 496 -17.55 -19.30 -5.35
CA GLY A 496 -17.30 -17.87 -5.32
C GLY A 496 -16.99 -17.31 -3.93
N LEU A 497 -16.62 -18.17 -2.99
CA LEU A 497 -16.17 -17.78 -1.66
C LEU A 497 -14.74 -17.24 -1.71
N VAL A 498 -14.46 -16.22 -0.92
CA VAL A 498 -13.13 -15.65 -0.75
C VAL A 498 -12.58 -16.08 0.61
N GLN A 499 -11.37 -16.63 0.61
CA GLN A 499 -10.65 -16.97 1.84
C GLN A 499 -9.66 -15.86 2.19
N GLN A 500 -9.46 -15.65 3.48
CA GLN A 500 -8.50 -14.72 4.06
C GLN A 500 -7.67 -15.43 5.13
N PRO A 501 -6.45 -14.93 5.47
CA PRO A 501 -5.69 -15.46 6.59
C PRO A 501 -6.51 -15.38 7.89
N ASN A 502 -6.52 -16.47 8.66
CA ASN A 502 -7.17 -16.51 9.97
C ASN A 502 -6.39 -15.69 11.00
N ALA A 503 -5.05 -15.77 10.95
CA ALA A 503 -4.15 -14.93 11.71
C ALA A 503 -2.86 -14.69 10.91
N VAL A 504 -2.42 -13.45 10.87
CA VAL A 504 -1.12 -13.05 10.29
C VAL A 504 -0.02 -12.98 11.35
N GLN A 505 -0.39 -12.94 12.63
CA GLN A 505 0.49 -12.99 13.80
C GLN A 505 0.15 -14.22 14.67
N PRO A 506 0.50 -15.44 14.20
CA PRO A 506 0.09 -16.67 14.88
C PRO A 506 0.88 -16.98 16.16
N ILE A 507 2.06 -16.38 16.31
CA ILE A 507 2.99 -16.61 17.42
C ILE A 507 3.15 -15.31 18.21
N GLY A 508 2.76 -15.34 19.48
CA GLY A 508 3.09 -14.25 20.40
C GLY A 508 4.53 -14.42 20.92
N VAL A 509 5.20 -13.31 21.19
CA VAL A 509 6.55 -13.31 21.73
C VAL A 509 6.74 -12.19 22.75
N SER A 510 7.53 -12.47 23.76
CA SER A 510 8.14 -11.48 24.67
C SER A 510 9.62 -11.79 24.83
N VAL A 511 10.45 -10.75 24.89
CA VAL A 511 11.90 -10.88 25.05
C VAL A 511 12.28 -10.26 26.39
N ASP A 512 13.06 -10.99 27.19
CA ASP A 512 13.57 -10.46 28.46
C ASP A 512 14.82 -9.58 28.27
N ALA A 513 15.28 -8.95 29.33
CA ALA A 513 16.46 -8.08 29.31
C ALA A 513 17.78 -8.80 28.91
N SER A 514 17.81 -10.14 28.92
CA SER A 514 18.94 -10.95 28.48
C SER A 514 18.90 -11.26 26.96
N GLY A 515 17.83 -10.86 26.27
CA GLY A 515 17.58 -11.21 24.88
C GLY A 515 17.00 -12.62 24.71
N SER A 516 16.42 -13.21 25.77
CA SER A 516 15.83 -14.54 25.72
C SER A 516 14.33 -14.46 25.40
N PRO A 517 13.87 -15.06 24.29
CA PRO A 517 12.47 -15.00 23.90
C PRO A 517 11.63 -16.07 24.61
N THR A 518 10.42 -15.71 24.99
CA THR A 518 9.35 -16.63 25.41
C THR A 518 8.20 -16.53 24.42
N TYR A 519 7.81 -17.68 23.85
CA TYR A 519 6.79 -17.75 22.81
C TYR A 519 5.44 -18.19 23.37
N SER A 520 4.36 -17.78 22.73
CA SER A 520 3.01 -18.26 22.99
C SER A 520 2.29 -18.59 21.67
N PHE A 521 1.34 -19.52 21.73
CA PHE A 521 0.56 -19.88 20.54
C PHE A 521 -0.93 -20.01 20.90
N ASN A 522 -1.79 -19.35 20.11
CA ASN A 522 -3.23 -19.43 20.31
C ASN A 522 -3.76 -20.83 19.99
N SER A 523 -4.14 -21.60 21.00
CA SER A 523 -4.64 -22.99 20.87
C SER A 523 -5.93 -23.10 20.03
N ASN A 524 -6.67 -22.00 19.80
CA ASN A 524 -7.87 -21.99 18.96
C ASN A 524 -7.54 -21.83 17.47
N LEU A 525 -6.31 -21.45 17.13
CA LEU A 525 -5.86 -21.31 15.75
C LEU A 525 -5.50 -22.67 15.16
N LYS A 526 -6.41 -23.26 14.38
CA LYS A 526 -6.23 -24.60 13.79
C LYS A 526 -5.95 -24.57 12.29
N GLU A 527 -6.40 -23.53 11.59
CA GLU A 527 -6.35 -23.43 10.14
C GLU A 527 -5.78 -22.08 9.71
N THR A 528 -5.02 -22.08 8.63
CA THR A 528 -4.42 -20.89 8.03
C THR A 528 -5.47 -19.92 7.49
N PHE A 529 -6.52 -20.46 6.85
CA PHE A 529 -7.51 -19.65 6.13
C PHE A 529 -8.91 -19.85 6.68
N VAL A 530 -9.67 -18.76 6.66
CA VAL A 530 -11.10 -18.75 6.96
C VAL A 530 -11.86 -18.09 5.82
N TYR A 531 -13.13 -18.47 5.64
CA TYR A 531 -13.98 -17.81 4.67
C TYR A 531 -14.37 -16.40 5.14
N ASN A 532 -14.21 -15.43 4.23
CA ASN A 532 -14.70 -14.08 4.47
C ASN A 532 -16.24 -14.08 4.37
N SER A 533 -16.92 -13.73 5.45
CA SER A 533 -18.38 -13.75 5.54
C SER A 533 -19.06 -12.48 5.02
N THR A 534 -18.31 -11.51 4.53
CA THR A 534 -18.84 -10.23 4.02
C THR A 534 -19.44 -10.38 2.61
N LEU A 535 -19.93 -9.28 2.05
CA LEU A 535 -20.51 -9.22 0.70
C LEU A 535 -19.56 -9.70 -0.40
N ILE A 536 -18.25 -9.71 -0.16
CA ILE A 536 -17.26 -10.18 -1.15
C ILE A 536 -17.42 -11.67 -1.50
N SER A 537 -17.97 -12.47 -0.56
CA SER A 537 -18.22 -13.91 -0.74
C SER A 537 -19.69 -14.24 -1.05
N ARG A 538 -20.53 -13.22 -1.25
CA ARG A 538 -21.98 -13.43 -1.45
C ARG A 538 -22.42 -12.93 -2.81
N TRP A 539 -23.43 -13.57 -3.40
CA TRP A 539 -24.07 -13.06 -4.58
C TRP A 539 -24.89 -11.80 -4.27
N GLN A 540 -24.99 -10.94 -5.25
CA GLN A 540 -25.79 -9.72 -5.21
C GLN A 540 -26.53 -9.57 -6.53
N MET A 541 -27.74 -9.00 -6.50
CA MET A 541 -28.53 -8.76 -7.71
C MET A 541 -28.97 -7.30 -7.74
N GLN A 542 -28.78 -6.68 -8.91
CA GLN A 542 -29.20 -5.32 -9.18
C GLN A 542 -30.16 -5.30 -10.37
N PHE A 543 -31.24 -4.56 -10.25
CA PHE A 543 -32.20 -4.27 -11.34
C PHE A 543 -32.00 -2.84 -11.81
N GLY A 544 -31.97 -2.64 -13.11
CA GLY A 544 -31.87 -1.34 -13.75
C GLY A 544 -32.98 -1.09 -14.73
N LEU A 545 -33.51 0.13 -14.76
CA LEU A 545 -34.42 0.63 -15.79
C LEU A 545 -33.89 1.95 -16.31
N ARG A 546 -33.69 2.03 -17.64
CA ARG A 546 -33.19 3.23 -18.30
C ARG A 546 -34.11 3.61 -19.46
N TYR A 547 -34.52 4.85 -19.51
CA TYR A 547 -35.16 5.44 -20.66
C TYR A 547 -34.21 6.46 -21.30
N SER A 548 -33.96 6.31 -22.60
CA SER A 548 -33.14 7.23 -23.39
C SER A 548 -34.05 7.90 -24.44
N PHE A 549 -33.90 9.21 -24.62
CA PHE A 549 -34.71 10.05 -25.52
C PHE A 549 -33.84 11.07 -26.26
#